data_97194888521c84429f3efcd16f7bb587
#
_entry.id   97194888521c84429f3efcd16f7bb587
#
_cell.length_a   1.000
_cell.length_b   1.000
_cell.length_c   1.000
_cell.angle_alpha   90.00
_cell.angle_beta   90.00
_cell.angle_gamma   90.00
#
_symmetry.space_group_name_H-M   'P 1'
#
loop_
_entity.id
_entity.type
_entity.pdbx_description
1 polymer ?
#
loop_
_entity_poly.entity_id
_entity_poly.type
_entity_poly.pdbx_seq_one_letter_code
_entity_poly.pdbx_strand_id
1 'polypeptide(L)'
;MTSDYYLQFENKFRGNRKTIIKRFSMYDSLIELCIRDNREVSLLDIGCGRGEWLEKWKEGIPNSKGIEKDLNMCNLCKSFGLDVINGKAVDILSSLESNSISIITIFHMIEHIDNEELSLLLHQCHRVLSKEGILIMETPSIDNLLVSAKLFYLDSTHINHINPDRITFELESLGFVKANYFYINGGPLQHASSIK
;
A
#
# COMPACT_ATOMS: atom_id res chain seq x y z
N MET A 1 -12.22 14.15 13.03
CA MET A 1 -12.97 14.22 11.76
C MET A 1 -14.02 13.13 11.78
N THR A 2 -15.21 13.38 11.23
CA THR A 2 -16.21 12.33 11.07
C THR A 2 -15.78 11.41 9.94
N SER A 3 -16.03 10.11 10.03
CA SER A 3 -15.72 9.10 9.02
C SER A 3 -16.28 9.45 7.63
N ASP A 4 -17.43 10.11 7.56
CA ASP A 4 -18.05 10.63 6.35
C ASP A 4 -17.20 11.72 5.65
N TYR A 5 -16.52 12.58 6.43
CA TYR A 5 -15.66 13.62 5.88
C TYR A 5 -14.49 13.03 5.09
N TYR A 6 -13.84 11.97 5.59
CA TYR A 6 -12.68 11.39 4.91
C TYR A 6 -13.07 10.70 3.61
N LEU A 7 -14.19 10.00 3.58
CA LEU A 7 -14.72 9.43 2.33
C LEU A 7 -15.05 10.50 1.28
N GLN A 8 -15.61 11.64 1.69
CA GLN A 8 -15.87 12.77 0.78
C GLN A 8 -14.57 13.39 0.27
N PHE A 9 -13.55 13.52 1.12
CA PHE A 9 -12.23 14.01 0.76
C PHE A 9 -11.59 13.12 -0.30
N GLU A 10 -11.53 11.81 -0.07
CA GLU A 10 -11.04 10.81 -1.00
C GLU A 10 -11.76 10.88 -2.36
N ASN A 11 -13.10 10.97 -2.35
CA ASN A 11 -13.89 11.07 -3.57
C ASN A 11 -13.59 12.34 -4.38
N LYS A 12 -13.26 13.44 -3.70
CA LYS A 12 -12.96 14.72 -4.33
C LYS A 12 -11.54 14.80 -4.90
N PHE A 13 -10.55 14.32 -4.16
CA PHE A 13 -9.14 14.59 -4.45
C PHE A 13 -8.38 13.39 -5.04
N ARG A 14 -8.73 12.16 -4.70
CA ARG A 14 -8.07 10.97 -5.24
C ARG A 14 -8.48 10.65 -6.69
N GLY A 15 -9.67 11.09 -7.09
CA GLY A 15 -10.20 10.85 -8.42
C GLY A 15 -11.22 9.70 -8.49
N ASN A 16 -11.76 9.49 -9.70
CA ASN A 16 -12.77 8.46 -9.89
C ASN A 16 -12.16 7.06 -9.88
N ARG A 17 -12.94 6.08 -9.43
CA ARG A 17 -12.56 4.68 -9.23
C ARG A 17 -11.90 4.05 -10.47
N LYS A 18 -12.47 4.24 -11.67
CA LYS A 18 -11.92 3.67 -12.91
C LYS A 18 -10.53 4.20 -13.23
N THR A 19 -10.30 5.50 -12.99
CA THR A 19 -8.98 6.12 -13.22
C THR A 19 -7.94 5.55 -12.25
N ILE A 20 -8.30 5.34 -10.99
CA ILE A 20 -7.39 4.74 -9.99
C ILE A 20 -7.07 3.30 -10.36
N ILE A 21 -8.07 2.47 -10.69
CA ILE A 21 -7.86 1.09 -11.15
C ILE A 21 -6.92 1.05 -12.36
N LYS A 22 -7.10 1.95 -13.35
CA LYS A 22 -6.21 2.04 -14.50
C LYS A 22 -4.78 2.44 -14.11
N ARG A 23 -4.62 3.34 -13.14
CA ARG A 23 -3.28 3.75 -12.64
C ARG A 23 -2.49 2.59 -12.06
N PHE A 24 -3.15 1.67 -11.39
CA PHE A 24 -2.54 0.47 -10.84
C PHE A 24 -2.01 -0.52 -11.90
N SER A 25 -2.33 -0.33 -13.21
CA SER A 25 -1.82 -1.23 -14.26
C SER A 25 -0.30 -1.22 -14.42
N MET A 26 0.38 -0.24 -13.86
CA MET A 26 1.84 -0.23 -13.78
C MET A 26 2.44 -1.38 -12.97
N TYR A 27 1.65 -1.97 -12.07
CA TYR A 27 2.05 -3.11 -11.24
C TYR A 27 1.67 -4.47 -11.84
N ASP A 28 0.93 -4.50 -12.97
CA ASP A 28 0.37 -5.74 -13.54
C ASP A 28 1.44 -6.79 -13.80
N SER A 29 2.54 -6.41 -14.47
CA SER A 29 3.62 -7.34 -14.79
C SER A 29 4.26 -7.97 -13.54
N LEU A 30 4.34 -7.20 -12.43
CA LEU A 30 4.91 -7.70 -11.18
C LEU A 30 3.95 -8.70 -10.51
N ILE A 31 2.66 -8.39 -10.48
CA ILE A 31 1.64 -9.28 -9.92
C ILE A 31 1.48 -10.55 -10.76
N GLU A 32 1.47 -10.42 -12.10
CA GLU A 32 1.39 -11.54 -13.02
C GLU A 32 2.56 -12.53 -12.88
N LEU A 33 3.76 -12.02 -12.57
CA LEU A 33 4.91 -12.88 -12.26
C LEU A 33 4.65 -13.74 -11.03
N CYS A 34 4.04 -13.17 -9.98
CA CYS A 34 3.69 -13.91 -8.77
C CYS A 34 2.61 -14.98 -9.02
N ILE A 35 1.66 -14.71 -9.92
CA ILE A 35 0.56 -15.63 -10.25
C ILE A 35 1.05 -16.77 -11.14
N ARG A 36 2.04 -16.53 -11.99
CA ARG A 36 2.47 -17.46 -13.06
C ARG A 36 3.00 -18.80 -12.55
N ASP A 37 3.54 -18.81 -11.35
CA ASP A 37 4.18 -20.02 -10.77
C ASP A 37 3.20 -21.05 -10.18
N ASN A 38 1.90 -20.98 -10.53
CA ASN A 38 0.85 -21.95 -10.16
C ASN A 38 0.71 -22.23 -8.66
N ARG A 39 1.02 -21.27 -7.80
CA ARG A 39 0.83 -21.33 -6.34
C ARG A 39 -0.52 -20.73 -5.98
N GLU A 40 -1.08 -21.18 -4.87
CA GLU A 40 -2.19 -20.45 -4.24
C GLU A 40 -1.67 -19.08 -3.80
N VAL A 41 -1.82 -18.09 -4.68
CA VAL A 41 -1.39 -16.72 -4.40
C VAL A 41 -2.41 -16.05 -3.47
N SER A 42 -1.92 -15.48 -2.39
CA SER A 42 -2.70 -14.63 -1.48
C SER A 42 -2.23 -13.19 -1.57
N LEU A 43 -3.18 -12.26 -1.57
CA LEU A 43 -2.93 -10.82 -1.59
C LEU A 43 -3.55 -10.15 -0.37
N LEU A 44 -2.77 -9.35 0.34
CA LEU A 44 -3.24 -8.53 1.44
C LEU A 44 -2.95 -7.06 1.16
N ASP A 45 -4.01 -6.25 1.03
CA ASP A 45 -3.93 -4.80 0.82
C ASP A 45 -4.16 -4.06 2.14
N ILE A 46 -3.10 -3.44 2.67
CA ILE A 46 -3.11 -2.78 3.97
C ILE A 46 -3.44 -1.29 3.79
N GLY A 47 -4.49 -0.81 4.46
CA GLY A 47 -5.05 0.51 4.22
C GLY A 47 -5.77 0.56 2.87
N CYS A 48 -6.60 -0.44 2.58
CA CYS A 48 -7.17 -0.63 1.24
C CYS A 48 -8.15 0.49 0.80
N GLY A 49 -8.52 1.41 1.70
CA GLY A 49 -9.37 2.54 1.41
C GLY A 49 -10.69 2.14 0.75
N ARG A 50 -10.97 2.70 -0.45
CA ARG A 50 -12.18 2.37 -1.22
C ARG A 50 -12.11 1.02 -1.97
N GLY A 51 -10.98 0.27 -1.86
CA GLY A 51 -10.80 -1.07 -2.39
C GLY A 51 -10.57 -1.18 -3.89
N GLU A 52 -10.07 -0.13 -4.57
CA GLU A 52 -9.82 -0.16 -6.01
C GLU A 52 -8.76 -1.20 -6.42
N TRP A 53 -7.75 -1.40 -5.58
CA TRP A 53 -6.72 -2.41 -5.81
C TRP A 53 -7.28 -3.83 -5.69
N LEU A 54 -8.07 -4.09 -4.65
CA LEU A 54 -8.74 -5.38 -4.45
C LEU A 54 -9.72 -5.69 -5.58
N GLU A 55 -10.50 -4.68 -6.04
CA GLU A 55 -11.41 -4.85 -7.16
C GLU A 55 -10.68 -5.25 -8.44
N LYS A 56 -9.50 -4.66 -8.69
CA LYS A 56 -8.69 -4.99 -9.87
C LYS A 56 -8.26 -6.46 -9.87
N TRP A 57 -7.94 -7.02 -8.71
CA TRP A 57 -7.33 -8.34 -8.62
C TRP A 57 -8.23 -9.47 -8.13
N LYS A 58 -9.45 -9.18 -7.68
CA LYS A 58 -10.36 -10.18 -7.09
C LYS A 58 -10.65 -11.39 -8.00
N GLU A 59 -10.65 -11.20 -9.32
CA GLU A 59 -10.87 -12.29 -10.26
C GLU A 59 -9.59 -13.11 -10.49
N GLY A 60 -8.42 -12.45 -10.52
CA GLY A 60 -7.12 -13.09 -10.73
C GLY A 60 -6.50 -13.68 -9.48
N ILE A 61 -6.86 -13.17 -8.30
CA ILE A 61 -6.40 -13.65 -7.00
C ILE A 61 -7.60 -13.79 -6.06
N PRO A 62 -8.32 -14.94 -6.11
CA PRO A 62 -9.51 -15.13 -5.27
C PRO A 62 -9.26 -15.02 -3.77
N ASN A 63 -8.03 -15.31 -3.31
CA ASN A 63 -7.60 -15.12 -1.93
C ASN A 63 -6.99 -13.71 -1.72
N SER A 64 -7.75 -12.67 -2.12
CA SER A 64 -7.39 -11.28 -1.88
C SER A 64 -8.21 -10.68 -0.74
N LYS A 65 -7.53 -10.02 0.21
CA LYS A 65 -8.14 -9.41 1.39
C LYS A 65 -7.62 -7.99 1.59
N GLY A 66 -8.45 -7.15 2.20
CA GLY A 66 -8.05 -5.81 2.64
C GLY A 66 -8.05 -5.68 4.15
N ILE A 67 -7.24 -4.75 4.65
CA ILE A 67 -7.34 -4.24 6.02
C ILE A 67 -7.64 -2.75 5.93
N GLU A 68 -8.68 -2.31 6.63
CA GLU A 68 -9.05 -0.89 6.66
C GLU A 68 -9.57 -0.50 8.05
N LYS A 69 -9.06 0.60 8.59
CA LYS A 69 -9.47 1.08 9.92
C LYS A 69 -10.78 1.85 9.90
N ASP A 70 -11.10 2.51 8.77
CA ASP A 70 -12.34 3.28 8.63
C ASP A 70 -13.51 2.36 8.29
N LEU A 71 -14.51 2.34 9.16
CA LEU A 71 -15.68 1.47 9.03
C LEU A 71 -16.53 1.79 7.78
N ASN A 72 -16.60 3.07 7.36
CA ASN A 72 -17.37 3.46 6.19
C ASN A 72 -16.67 2.98 4.90
N MET A 73 -15.33 3.07 4.85
CA MET A 73 -14.54 2.49 3.76
C MET A 73 -14.71 0.96 3.70
N CYS A 74 -14.65 0.27 4.84
CA CYS A 74 -14.92 -1.17 4.91
C CYS A 74 -16.31 -1.52 4.39
N ASN A 75 -17.34 -0.79 4.80
CA ASN A 75 -18.70 -1.03 4.34
C ASN A 75 -18.85 -0.77 2.84
N LEU A 76 -18.20 0.26 2.33
CA LEU A 76 -18.13 0.53 0.90
C LEU A 76 -17.47 -0.65 0.14
N CYS A 77 -16.33 -1.14 0.60
CA CYS A 77 -15.66 -2.30 0.00
C CYS A 77 -16.55 -3.55 -0.01
N LYS A 78 -17.20 -3.84 1.12
CA LYS A 78 -18.14 -4.96 1.23
C LYS A 78 -19.32 -4.83 0.27
N SER A 79 -19.80 -3.60 -0.01
CA SER A 79 -20.87 -3.38 -1.00
C SER A 79 -20.45 -3.72 -2.44
N PHE A 80 -19.14 -3.75 -2.72
CA PHE A 80 -18.55 -4.22 -3.99
C PHE A 80 -18.17 -5.71 -3.98
N GLY A 81 -18.54 -6.44 -2.91
CA GLY A 81 -18.20 -7.86 -2.75
C GLY A 81 -16.71 -8.11 -2.50
N LEU A 82 -16.00 -7.14 -1.87
CA LEU A 82 -14.60 -7.28 -1.49
C LEU A 82 -14.48 -7.80 -0.06
N ASP A 83 -13.51 -8.69 0.19
CA ASP A 83 -13.21 -9.22 1.53
C ASP A 83 -12.30 -8.22 2.26
N VAL A 84 -12.86 -7.52 3.25
CA VAL A 84 -12.15 -6.49 4.02
C VAL A 84 -12.39 -6.66 5.51
N ILE A 85 -11.28 -6.66 6.26
CA ILE A 85 -11.25 -6.73 7.72
C ILE A 85 -11.15 -5.30 8.28
N ASN A 86 -12.08 -4.95 9.17
CA ASN A 86 -12.02 -3.66 9.85
C ASN A 86 -11.12 -3.72 11.07
N GLY A 87 -10.10 -2.88 11.13
CA GLY A 87 -9.20 -2.75 12.28
C GLY A 87 -7.86 -2.13 11.95
N LYS A 88 -7.00 -2.03 12.96
CA LYS A 88 -5.64 -1.56 12.79
C LYS A 88 -4.77 -2.64 12.14
N ALA A 89 -3.92 -2.23 11.20
CA ALA A 89 -3.07 -3.15 10.44
C ALA A 89 -2.18 -4.02 11.32
N VAL A 90 -1.48 -3.42 12.28
CA VAL A 90 -0.55 -4.14 13.18
C VAL A 90 -1.28 -5.20 14.01
N ASP A 91 -2.48 -4.89 14.52
CA ASP A 91 -3.26 -5.83 15.34
C ASP A 91 -3.72 -7.03 14.52
N ILE A 92 -4.22 -6.78 13.30
CA ILE A 92 -4.69 -7.85 12.40
C ILE A 92 -3.50 -8.70 11.93
N LEU A 93 -2.41 -8.07 11.49
CA LEU A 93 -1.21 -8.79 11.08
C LEU A 93 -0.68 -9.69 12.19
N SER A 94 -0.68 -9.22 13.46
CA SER A 94 -0.19 -10.02 14.60
C SER A 94 -0.94 -11.33 14.80
N SER A 95 -2.18 -11.41 14.34
CA SER A 95 -3.02 -12.62 14.41
C SER A 95 -2.83 -13.59 13.23
N LEU A 96 -2.16 -13.15 12.15
CA LEU A 96 -1.90 -13.98 10.98
C LEU A 96 -0.69 -14.91 11.22
N GLU A 97 -0.70 -16.05 10.57
CA GLU A 97 0.42 -16.99 10.58
C GLU A 97 1.65 -16.41 9.85
N SER A 98 2.85 -16.77 10.32
CA SER A 98 4.09 -16.41 9.63
C SER A 98 4.17 -17.12 8.27
N ASN A 99 4.75 -16.44 7.27
CA ASN A 99 4.94 -16.96 5.91
C ASN A 99 3.63 -17.39 5.21
N SER A 100 2.51 -16.69 5.49
CA SER A 100 1.18 -17.05 5.00
C SER A 100 0.69 -16.20 3.82
N ILE A 101 1.33 -15.07 3.53
CA ILE A 101 0.89 -14.11 2.50
C ILE A 101 1.92 -14.03 1.37
N SER A 102 1.46 -14.14 0.11
CA SER A 102 2.33 -14.06 -1.07
C SER A 102 2.62 -12.62 -1.49
N ILE A 103 1.62 -11.74 -1.41
CA ILE A 103 1.71 -10.35 -1.85
C ILE A 103 1.12 -9.46 -0.78
N ILE A 104 1.90 -8.49 -0.32
CA ILE A 104 1.41 -7.41 0.55
C ILE A 104 1.53 -6.09 -0.21
N THR A 105 0.46 -5.32 -0.20
CA THR A 105 0.43 -3.97 -0.78
C THR A 105 0.04 -2.94 0.26
N ILE A 106 0.66 -1.75 0.18
CA ILE A 106 0.39 -0.61 1.06
C ILE A 106 0.44 0.66 0.21
N PHE A 107 -0.72 1.17 -0.19
CA PHE A 107 -0.82 2.32 -1.07
C PHE A 107 -1.35 3.55 -0.33
N HIS A 108 -0.50 4.59 -0.21
CA HIS A 108 -0.88 5.86 0.43
C HIS A 108 -1.45 5.68 1.85
N MET A 109 -0.73 4.91 2.68
CA MET A 109 -1.12 4.66 4.07
C MET A 109 0.01 4.95 5.07
N ILE A 110 1.27 4.66 4.71
CA ILE A 110 2.40 4.79 5.64
C ILE A 110 2.71 6.24 6.04
N GLU A 111 2.28 7.22 5.25
CA GLU A 111 2.35 8.63 5.57
C GLU A 111 1.38 9.09 6.68
N HIS A 112 0.40 8.25 7.03
CA HIS A 112 -0.62 8.51 8.05
C HIS A 112 -0.29 7.93 9.43
N ILE A 113 0.82 7.22 9.57
CA ILE A 113 1.27 6.60 10.81
C ILE A 113 2.63 7.15 11.23
N ASP A 114 2.91 7.13 12.52
CA ASP A 114 4.22 7.56 13.03
C ASP A 114 5.32 6.52 12.76
N ASN A 115 6.57 6.89 13.05
CA ASN A 115 7.71 6.02 12.78
C ASN A 115 7.72 4.75 13.62
N GLU A 116 7.17 4.77 14.85
CA GLU A 116 7.11 3.60 15.72
C GLU A 116 6.09 2.58 15.18
N GLU A 117 4.89 3.04 14.84
CA GLU A 117 3.86 2.21 14.21
C GLU A 117 4.33 1.68 12.84
N LEU A 118 5.04 2.50 12.04
CA LEU A 118 5.60 2.08 10.76
C LEU A 118 6.62 0.95 10.93
N SER A 119 7.55 1.07 11.88
CA SER A 119 8.55 0.02 12.13
C SER A 119 7.89 -1.29 12.58
N LEU A 120 6.90 -1.23 13.46
CA LEU A 120 6.10 -2.40 13.86
C LEU A 120 5.35 -3.01 12.67
N LEU A 121 4.75 -2.18 11.81
CA LEU A 121 4.08 -2.63 10.60
C LEU A 121 5.01 -3.39 9.66
N LEU A 122 6.18 -2.82 9.35
CA LEU A 122 7.18 -3.44 8.47
C LEU A 122 7.71 -4.76 9.04
N HIS A 123 7.93 -4.82 10.36
CA HIS A 123 8.30 -6.07 11.03
C HIS A 123 7.21 -7.16 10.89
N GLN A 124 5.93 -6.79 11.07
CA GLN A 124 4.83 -7.73 10.89
C GLN A 124 4.67 -8.13 9.42
N CYS A 125 4.82 -7.20 8.47
CA CYS A 125 4.82 -7.51 7.04
C CYS A 125 5.91 -8.54 6.69
N HIS A 126 7.14 -8.35 7.18
CA HIS A 126 8.23 -9.32 6.98
C HIS A 126 7.88 -10.69 7.55
N ARG A 127 7.30 -10.74 8.74
CA ARG A 127 6.94 -12.00 9.42
C ARG A 127 5.87 -12.79 8.67
N VAL A 128 4.80 -12.13 8.19
CA VAL A 128 3.67 -12.81 7.54
C VAL A 128 3.91 -13.07 6.06
N LEU A 129 4.83 -12.34 5.44
CA LEU A 129 5.18 -12.52 4.03
C LEU A 129 5.88 -13.86 3.82
N SER A 130 5.49 -14.61 2.81
CA SER A 130 6.14 -15.88 2.43
C SER A 130 7.56 -15.64 1.91
N LYS A 131 8.41 -16.67 1.88
CA LYS A 131 9.83 -16.55 1.49
C LYS A 131 10.08 -15.89 0.14
N GLU A 132 9.21 -16.11 -0.83
CA GLU A 132 9.30 -15.52 -2.18
C GLU A 132 8.22 -14.47 -2.39
N GLY A 133 7.60 -14.03 -1.29
CA GLY A 133 6.56 -13.02 -1.32
C GLY A 133 7.12 -11.62 -1.59
N ILE A 134 6.26 -10.73 -2.03
CA ILE A 134 6.62 -9.35 -2.35
C ILE A 134 5.84 -8.37 -1.48
N LEU A 135 6.53 -7.30 -1.08
CA LEU A 135 5.94 -6.12 -0.46
C LEU A 135 6.02 -4.95 -1.45
N ILE A 136 4.88 -4.34 -1.75
CA ILE A 136 4.78 -3.16 -2.61
C ILE A 136 4.23 -2.02 -1.78
N MET A 137 4.92 -0.88 -1.77
CA MET A 137 4.48 0.33 -1.07
C MET A 137 4.51 1.54 -2.01
N GLU A 138 3.51 2.40 -1.90
CA GLU A 138 3.47 3.70 -2.59
C GLU A 138 3.13 4.79 -1.59
N THR A 139 3.85 5.91 -1.63
CA THR A 139 3.65 7.06 -0.76
C THR A 139 4.03 8.36 -1.50
N PRO A 140 3.54 9.54 -1.09
CA PRO A 140 3.94 10.80 -1.69
C PRO A 140 5.46 11.03 -1.62
N SER A 141 6.07 11.36 -2.78
CA SER A 141 7.51 11.56 -2.87
C SER A 141 7.97 12.84 -2.17
N ILE A 142 8.94 12.71 -1.26
CA ILE A 142 9.59 13.86 -0.62
C ILE A 142 10.51 14.63 -1.57
N ASP A 143 11.01 13.98 -2.62
CA ASP A 143 11.93 14.57 -3.61
C ASP A 143 11.19 15.45 -4.63
N ASN A 144 9.87 15.39 -4.69
CA ASN A 144 9.07 16.31 -5.46
C ASN A 144 8.64 17.49 -4.58
N LEU A 145 9.26 18.65 -4.75
CA LEU A 145 8.98 19.84 -3.93
C LEU A 145 7.52 20.28 -3.93
N LEU A 146 6.80 20.15 -5.04
CA LEU A 146 5.38 20.48 -5.07
C LEU A 146 4.55 19.50 -4.23
N VAL A 147 4.88 18.21 -4.31
CA VAL A 147 4.22 17.17 -3.49
C VAL A 147 4.57 17.40 -2.03
N SER A 148 5.84 17.49 -1.71
CA SER A 148 6.35 17.61 -0.34
C SER A 148 5.90 18.88 0.38
N ALA A 149 5.97 20.05 -0.29
CA ALA A 149 5.69 21.35 0.35
C ALA A 149 4.20 21.76 0.30
N LYS A 150 3.41 21.24 -0.62
CA LYS A 150 2.02 21.66 -0.82
C LYS A 150 1.02 20.52 -0.80
N LEU A 151 1.20 19.53 -1.65
CA LEU A 151 0.17 18.50 -1.83
C LEU A 151 0.11 17.53 -0.66
N PHE A 152 1.23 17.28 0.01
CA PHE A 152 1.28 16.47 1.23
C PHE A 152 0.34 17.00 2.31
N TYR A 153 0.33 18.31 2.54
CA TYR A 153 -0.50 18.98 3.54
C TYR A 153 -1.95 19.22 3.10
N LEU A 154 -2.33 18.80 1.88
CA LEU A 154 -3.72 18.82 1.46
C LEU A 154 -4.57 17.84 2.29
N ASP A 155 -3.99 16.67 2.60
CA ASP A 155 -4.57 15.74 3.55
C ASP A 155 -4.01 16.05 4.96
N SER A 156 -4.88 16.50 5.85
CA SER A 156 -4.50 16.87 7.22
C SER A 156 -4.17 15.66 8.12
N THR A 157 -4.36 14.45 7.62
CA THR A 157 -4.01 13.20 8.32
C THR A 157 -2.61 12.71 7.96
N HIS A 158 -1.93 13.32 7.00
CA HIS A 158 -0.52 13.09 6.71
C HIS A 158 0.36 13.65 7.83
N ILE A 159 1.12 12.79 8.48
CA ILE A 159 1.99 13.15 9.62
C ILE A 159 3.45 12.79 9.40
N ASN A 160 3.75 11.93 8.42
CA ASN A 160 5.08 11.36 8.25
C ASN A 160 5.54 11.42 6.80
N HIS A 161 6.52 12.28 6.54
CA HIS A 161 7.23 12.29 5.26
C HIS A 161 8.16 11.08 5.17
N ILE A 162 7.93 10.22 4.20
CA ILE A 162 8.67 8.97 4.03
C ILE A 162 9.90 9.21 3.16
N ASN A 163 11.08 9.04 3.75
CA ASN A 163 12.33 9.07 3.01
C ASN A 163 12.61 7.66 2.44
N PRO A 164 12.74 7.50 1.10
CA PRO A 164 12.90 6.19 0.47
C PRO A 164 14.20 5.48 0.86
N ASP A 165 15.31 6.22 1.03
CA ASP A 165 16.59 5.62 1.46
C ASP A 165 16.50 5.05 2.87
N ARG A 166 15.81 5.78 3.78
CA ARG A 166 15.57 5.31 5.16
C ARG A 166 14.74 4.02 5.16
N ILE A 167 13.64 3.99 4.40
CA ILE A 167 12.76 2.82 4.34
C ILE A 167 13.49 1.63 3.71
N THR A 168 14.26 1.84 2.65
CA THR A 168 15.08 0.78 2.05
C THR A 168 16.06 0.18 3.05
N PHE A 169 16.78 1.01 3.80
CA PHE A 169 17.68 0.56 4.86
C PHE A 169 16.94 -0.23 5.96
N GLU A 170 15.75 0.25 6.38
CA GLU A 170 14.94 -0.42 7.41
C GLU A 170 14.45 -1.81 6.92
N LEU A 171 13.96 -1.89 5.69
CA LEU A 171 13.55 -3.16 5.06
C LEU A 171 14.71 -4.15 4.98
N GLU A 172 15.89 -3.73 4.51
CA GLU A 172 17.08 -4.58 4.44
C GLU A 172 17.51 -5.05 5.85
N SER A 173 17.43 -4.17 6.85
CA SER A 173 17.74 -4.51 8.24
C SER A 173 16.78 -5.55 8.84
N LEU A 174 15.54 -5.59 8.36
CA LEU A 174 14.53 -6.59 8.72
C LEU A 174 14.70 -7.93 7.97
N GLY A 175 15.54 -7.98 6.94
CA GLY A 175 15.81 -9.20 6.17
C GLY A 175 15.11 -9.26 4.80
N PHE A 176 14.46 -8.20 4.36
CA PHE A 176 13.99 -8.12 2.97
C PHE A 176 15.18 -8.15 2.02
N VAL A 177 15.10 -8.99 1.00
CA VAL A 177 16.16 -9.10 -0.01
C VAL A 177 15.79 -8.21 -1.20
N LYS A 178 16.71 -7.36 -1.67
CA LYS A 178 16.53 -6.46 -2.82
C LYS A 178 15.42 -5.41 -2.63
N ALA A 179 15.45 -4.69 -1.52
CA ALA A 179 14.65 -3.50 -1.38
C ALA A 179 15.10 -2.42 -2.38
N ASN A 180 14.18 -1.92 -3.21
CA ASN A 180 14.45 -0.88 -4.19
C ASN A 180 13.27 0.08 -4.28
N TYR A 181 13.52 1.31 -4.68
CA TYR A 181 12.45 2.27 -4.95
C TYR A 181 12.59 2.90 -6.33
N PHE A 182 11.49 3.40 -6.86
CA PHE A 182 11.43 4.16 -8.09
C PHE A 182 10.32 5.20 -8.01
N TYR A 183 10.42 6.22 -8.85
CA TYR A 183 9.46 7.30 -8.88
C TYR A 183 8.45 7.08 -10.01
N ILE A 184 7.19 7.34 -9.70
CA ILE A 184 6.08 7.24 -10.63
C ILE A 184 5.44 8.63 -10.83
N ASN A 185 4.78 8.84 -11.97
CA ASN A 185 4.02 10.07 -12.25
C ASN A 185 4.85 11.37 -12.20
N GLY A 186 6.05 11.38 -12.78
CA GLY A 186 6.87 12.59 -12.89
C GLY A 186 7.71 12.85 -11.65
N GLY A 187 8.52 11.91 -11.29
CA GLY A 187 9.58 12.07 -10.29
C GLY A 187 10.46 13.30 -10.57
N PRO A 188 11.29 13.71 -9.62
CA PRO A 188 12.13 14.89 -9.77
C PRO A 188 13.06 14.75 -10.98
N LEU A 189 13.36 15.88 -11.60
CA LEU A 189 14.20 15.98 -12.81
C LEU A 189 15.63 15.35 -12.70
N GLN A 190 15.95 14.78 -11.57
CA GLN A 190 17.27 14.28 -11.19
C GLN A 190 17.53 12.81 -11.54
N HIS A 191 16.57 12.08 -12.08
CA HIS A 191 16.67 10.63 -12.19
C HIS A 191 17.52 10.10 -13.31
N ALA A 192 18.10 10.93 -14.15
CA ALA A 192 19.08 10.49 -15.14
C ALA A 192 20.41 10.00 -14.54
N SER A 193 20.66 10.25 -13.24
CA SER A 193 21.95 9.96 -12.61
C SER A 193 21.96 8.78 -11.63
N SER A 194 20.83 8.19 -11.30
CA SER A 194 20.74 7.13 -10.29
C SER A 194 20.70 5.71 -10.84
N ILE A 195 20.79 5.54 -12.17
CA ILE A 195 21.02 4.23 -12.77
C ILE A 195 22.54 4.06 -12.89
N LYS A 196 23.15 3.58 -11.83
CA LYS A 196 24.49 3.00 -11.87
C LYS A 196 24.43 1.56 -11.42
#